data_34669871a5621ff5164879824697def1
#
_entry.id   34669871a5621ff5164879824697def1
#
_cell.length_a   1.000
_cell.length_b   1.000
_cell.length_c   1.000
_cell.angle_alpha   90.00
_cell.angle_beta   90.00
_cell.angle_gamma   90.00
#
_symmetry.space_group_name_H-M   'P 1'
#
loop_
_entity.id
_entity.type
_entity.pdbx_description
1 polymer ?
#
loop_
_entity_poly.entity_id
_entity_poly.type
_entity_poly.pdbx_seq_one_letter_code
_entity_poly.pdbx_strand_id
1 'polypeptide(L)'
;MAPRADHRPESGFAATVRGWHLGHLLVSAVDFDGQRFVRDRRKTIADGLDHYLVQLYAAGGLVGEAGDRGRVLRAGDVQILDLSQPNVTRAAASGTVAIVVPREVLDEAIPEPGDLHGLVLRSNSGMGGLLGDYMQSLVARADAITLAEAPLVAQATTDMIAACFKSTAETAERARDAIERTMRQRIQRHIAANLDSPALHAEALCARFRISRSQLYRLFEPLGGVAHYIQEQRLARACAELGNPAHDHRRIYEIAYALGFSSEAHFSRVFRATFGLSPSDVRARAQTARIEASRPATNGAANGGYEDWVRDLK
;
A
#
# COMPACT_ATOMS: atom_id res chain seq x y z
N MET A 1 0.27 -31.29 -4.12
CA MET A 1 -0.56 -31.44 -2.90
C MET A 1 -0.63 -30.07 -2.25
N ALA A 2 -1.78 -29.39 -2.33
CA ALA A 2 -1.93 -28.02 -1.80
C ALA A 2 -2.07 -28.06 -0.27
N PRO A 3 -1.37 -27.21 0.49
CA PRO A 3 -1.55 -27.16 1.93
C PRO A 3 -2.93 -26.58 2.26
N ARG A 4 -3.76 -27.37 2.90
CA ARG A 4 -4.95 -26.89 3.59
C ARG A 4 -4.50 -26.25 4.89
N ALA A 5 -4.61 -24.93 4.98
CA ALA A 5 -4.52 -24.21 6.24
C ALA A 5 -5.89 -23.61 6.55
N ASP A 6 -6.79 -24.43 7.06
CA ASP A 6 -7.93 -23.97 7.84
C ASP A 6 -7.45 -23.86 9.29
N HIS A 7 -6.89 -22.71 9.65
CA HIS A 7 -6.60 -22.43 11.05
C HIS A 7 -7.91 -21.97 11.72
N ARG A 8 -8.40 -22.78 12.66
CA ARG A 8 -9.51 -22.40 13.55
C ARG A 8 -8.97 -21.43 14.59
N PRO A 9 -9.72 -20.38 14.95
CA PRO A 9 -9.28 -19.33 15.90
C PRO A 9 -9.01 -19.84 17.34
N GLU A 10 -9.26 -21.10 17.63
CA GLU A 10 -9.10 -21.69 18.96
C GLU A 10 -7.64 -21.99 19.38
N SER A 11 -6.67 -22.00 18.43
CA SER A 11 -5.27 -22.31 18.73
C SER A 11 -4.35 -21.09 18.89
N GLY A 12 -4.86 -19.88 18.77
CA GLY A 12 -4.06 -18.65 18.80
C GLY A 12 -3.22 -18.46 17.52
N PHE A 13 -2.76 -17.25 17.28
CA PHE A 13 -1.84 -16.88 16.21
C PHE A 13 -0.58 -16.32 16.89
N ALA A 14 0.58 -16.85 16.55
CA ALA A 14 1.85 -16.33 17.03
C ALA A 14 2.57 -15.58 15.91
N ALA A 15 3.06 -14.38 16.25
CA ALA A 15 3.99 -13.64 15.42
C ALA A 15 5.00 -12.92 16.31
N THR A 16 6.26 -12.93 15.86
CA THR A 16 7.34 -12.14 16.46
C THR A 16 7.81 -11.13 15.45
N VAL A 17 7.85 -9.86 15.85
CA VAL A 17 8.27 -8.75 14.98
C VAL A 17 9.42 -8.02 15.65
N ARG A 18 10.53 -7.83 14.92
CA ARG A 18 11.59 -6.88 15.25
C ARG A 18 11.65 -5.83 14.17
N GLY A 19 11.79 -4.56 14.53
CA GLY A 19 11.78 -3.46 13.57
C GLY A 19 12.83 -2.41 13.89
N TRP A 20 13.39 -1.79 12.84
CA TRP A 20 14.41 -0.75 12.90
C TRP A 20 14.08 0.37 11.92
N HIS A 21 14.21 1.60 12.39
CA HIS A 21 14.20 2.77 11.53
C HIS A 21 15.64 3.05 11.05
N LEU A 22 15.87 2.95 9.76
CA LEU A 22 17.17 3.25 9.13
C LEU A 22 16.97 4.40 8.14
N GLY A 23 17.21 5.63 8.59
CA GLY A 23 16.97 6.82 7.78
C GLY A 23 15.49 6.92 7.34
N HIS A 24 15.25 6.86 6.05
CA HIS A 24 13.89 6.87 5.48
C HIS A 24 13.28 5.46 5.30
N LEU A 25 13.96 4.41 5.74
CA LEU A 25 13.47 3.02 5.60
C LEU A 25 12.95 2.48 6.93
N LEU A 26 11.91 1.67 6.86
CA LEU A 26 11.52 0.77 7.93
C LEU A 26 11.95 -0.66 7.55
N VAL A 27 12.84 -1.23 8.34
CA VAL A 27 13.32 -2.60 8.19
C VAL A 27 12.69 -3.47 9.26
N SER A 28 12.23 -4.66 8.93
CA SER A 28 11.67 -5.58 9.92
C SER A 28 12.03 -7.03 9.62
N ALA A 29 12.16 -7.81 10.69
CA ALA A 29 12.21 -9.27 10.65
C ALA A 29 10.97 -9.79 11.36
N VAL A 30 10.22 -10.66 10.68
CA VAL A 30 8.94 -11.18 11.16
C VAL A 30 8.90 -12.68 11.00
N ASP A 31 8.67 -13.38 12.10
CA ASP A 31 8.31 -14.79 12.12
C ASP A 31 6.84 -14.92 12.46
N PHE A 32 6.09 -15.70 11.71
CA PHE A 32 4.65 -15.84 11.88
C PHE A 32 4.13 -17.23 11.51
N ASP A 33 3.04 -17.62 12.14
CA ASP A 33 2.29 -18.82 11.79
C ASP A 33 1.59 -18.69 10.44
N GLY A 34 1.21 -19.84 9.86
CA GLY A 34 0.51 -19.88 8.58
C GLY A 34 -0.76 -19.02 8.60
N GLN A 35 -0.88 -18.10 7.64
CA GLN A 35 -1.99 -17.15 7.60
C GLN A 35 -2.37 -16.70 6.19
N ARG A 36 -3.53 -16.11 6.12
CA ARG A 36 -4.02 -15.44 4.93
C ARG A 36 -4.01 -13.94 5.12
N PHE A 37 -3.28 -13.22 4.28
CA PHE A 37 -3.33 -11.78 4.18
C PHE A 37 -4.28 -11.36 3.08
N VAL A 38 -5.15 -10.41 3.37
CA VAL A 38 -6.04 -9.79 2.40
C VAL A 38 -5.90 -8.29 2.53
N ARG A 39 -5.36 -7.68 1.50
CA ARG A 39 -5.37 -6.25 1.31
C ARG A 39 -6.25 -5.97 0.09
N ASP A 40 -7.52 -5.79 0.35
CA ASP A 40 -8.50 -5.49 -0.68
C ASP A 40 -8.52 -3.99 -1.00
N ARG A 41 -9.32 -3.61 -1.99
CA ARG A 41 -9.46 -2.23 -2.44
C ARG A 41 -10.01 -1.29 -1.34
N ARG A 42 -10.87 -1.81 -0.46
CA ARG A 42 -11.38 -1.03 0.67
C ARG A 42 -10.28 -0.67 1.64
N LYS A 43 -9.42 -1.63 1.95
CA LYS A 43 -8.28 -1.44 2.85
C LYS A 43 -7.25 -0.49 2.25
N THR A 44 -6.91 -0.63 0.96
CA THR A 44 -5.96 0.29 0.29
C THR A 44 -6.43 1.74 0.28
N ILE A 45 -7.74 1.97 0.17
CA ILE A 45 -8.32 3.30 0.23
C ILE A 45 -8.35 3.83 1.68
N ALA A 46 -8.69 2.97 2.64
CA ALA A 46 -8.91 3.38 4.02
C ALA A 46 -7.61 3.75 4.76
N ASP A 47 -6.53 3.01 4.54
CA ASP A 47 -5.24 3.24 5.24
C ASP A 47 -4.31 4.23 4.52
N GLY A 48 -4.54 4.46 3.22
CA GLY A 48 -3.78 5.44 2.43
C GLY A 48 -2.29 5.16 2.31
N LEU A 49 -1.85 3.92 2.55
CA LEU A 49 -0.44 3.54 2.45
C LEU A 49 0.02 3.62 0.99
N ASP A 50 1.01 4.45 0.73
CA ASP A 50 1.61 4.68 -0.59
C ASP A 50 3.13 4.44 -0.55
N HIS A 51 3.53 3.22 -0.21
CA HIS A 51 4.92 2.80 -0.07
C HIS A 51 5.15 1.52 -0.86
N TYR A 52 6.41 1.21 -1.11
CA TYR A 52 6.80 -0.12 -1.57
C TYR A 52 7.23 -1.00 -0.39
N LEU A 53 6.83 -2.27 -0.43
CA LEU A 53 7.26 -3.30 0.49
C LEU A 53 8.15 -4.29 -0.28
N VAL A 54 9.44 -4.32 0.03
CA VAL A 54 10.37 -5.34 -0.46
C VAL A 54 10.48 -6.41 0.60
N GLN A 55 10.16 -7.66 0.25
CA GLN A 55 10.05 -8.74 1.24
C GLN A 55 10.79 -9.98 0.77
N LEU A 56 11.75 -10.42 1.57
CA LEU A 56 12.43 -11.71 1.48
C LEU A 56 11.68 -12.75 2.32
N TYR A 57 11.42 -13.91 1.76
CA TYR A 57 11.03 -15.09 2.53
C TYR A 57 12.28 -15.85 2.94
N ALA A 58 12.79 -15.60 4.16
CA ALA A 58 13.97 -16.31 4.68
C ALA A 58 13.66 -17.78 4.96
N ALA A 59 12.42 -18.08 5.37
CA ALA A 59 11.90 -19.43 5.56
C ALA A 59 10.42 -19.50 5.16
N GLY A 60 9.91 -20.69 4.84
CA GLY A 60 8.52 -20.89 4.45
C GLY A 60 8.23 -20.49 3.00
N GLY A 61 7.15 -19.79 2.77
CA GLY A 61 6.73 -19.35 1.45
C GLY A 61 5.26 -18.96 1.37
N LEU A 62 4.84 -18.48 0.21
CA LEU A 62 3.46 -18.11 -0.03
C LEU A 62 2.95 -18.53 -1.42
N VAL A 63 1.62 -18.59 -1.52
CA VAL A 63 0.86 -18.60 -2.77
C VAL A 63 -0.14 -17.44 -2.70
N GLY A 64 -0.29 -16.68 -3.79
CA GLY A 64 -1.23 -15.56 -3.80
C GLY A 64 -1.23 -14.78 -5.09
N GLU A 65 -1.89 -13.63 -5.05
CA GLU A 65 -2.06 -12.73 -6.19
C GLU A 65 -1.70 -11.30 -5.77
N ALA A 66 -1.06 -10.57 -6.66
CA ALA A 66 -0.83 -9.14 -6.54
C ALA A 66 -1.31 -8.47 -7.83
N GLY A 67 -2.42 -7.74 -7.74
CA GLY A 67 -3.15 -7.34 -8.94
C GLY A 67 -3.51 -8.58 -9.77
N ASP A 68 -3.15 -8.57 -11.05
CA ASP A 68 -3.41 -9.67 -11.98
C ASP A 68 -2.30 -10.75 -12.00
N ARG A 69 -1.30 -10.65 -11.11
CA ARG A 69 -0.17 -11.59 -11.08
C ARG A 69 -0.34 -12.67 -10.03
N GLY A 70 -0.52 -13.90 -10.48
CA GLY A 70 -0.38 -15.08 -9.63
C GLY A 70 1.07 -15.26 -9.18
N ARG A 71 1.30 -15.57 -7.91
CA ARG A 71 2.63 -15.69 -7.31
C ARG A 71 2.77 -16.94 -6.47
N VAL A 72 3.94 -17.54 -6.57
CA VAL A 72 4.40 -18.57 -5.64
C VAL A 72 5.81 -18.16 -5.21
N LEU A 73 6.03 -17.93 -3.93
CA LEU A 73 7.35 -17.67 -3.37
C LEU A 73 7.82 -18.85 -2.53
N ARG A 74 9.11 -19.09 -2.58
CA ARG A 74 9.83 -20.08 -1.77
C ARG A 74 10.84 -19.37 -0.88
N ALA A 75 11.42 -20.10 0.06
CA ALA A 75 12.52 -19.58 0.85
C ALA A 75 13.67 -19.07 -0.05
N GLY A 76 14.19 -17.92 0.27
CA GLY A 76 15.20 -17.17 -0.49
C GLY A 76 14.64 -16.25 -1.58
N ASP A 77 13.38 -16.37 -1.98
CA ASP A 77 12.78 -15.49 -2.98
C ASP A 77 12.48 -14.10 -2.37
N VAL A 78 12.73 -13.05 -3.16
CA VAL A 78 12.41 -11.67 -2.79
C VAL A 78 11.28 -11.17 -3.68
N GLN A 79 10.26 -10.54 -3.10
CA GLN A 79 9.19 -9.86 -3.82
C GLN A 79 9.17 -8.37 -3.54
N ILE A 80 8.59 -7.60 -4.45
CA ILE A 80 8.21 -6.22 -4.21
C ILE A 80 6.70 -6.04 -4.36
N LEU A 81 6.09 -5.33 -3.43
CA LEU A 81 4.68 -4.99 -3.41
C LEU A 81 4.51 -3.48 -3.35
N ASP A 82 3.61 -2.98 -4.16
CA ASP A 82 3.09 -1.62 -4.04
C ASP A 82 1.92 -1.66 -3.05
N LEU A 83 2.06 -1.00 -1.90
CA LEU A 83 1.05 -1.00 -0.84
C LEU A 83 -0.20 -0.18 -1.21
N SER A 84 -0.17 0.62 -2.26
CA SER A 84 -1.35 1.28 -2.81
C SER A 84 -2.23 0.34 -3.66
N GLN A 85 -1.79 -0.91 -3.87
CA GLN A 85 -2.49 -1.89 -4.71
C GLN A 85 -3.00 -3.10 -3.91
N PRO A 86 -4.11 -3.72 -4.38
CA PRO A 86 -4.67 -4.92 -3.75
C PRO A 86 -3.70 -6.10 -3.81
N ASN A 87 -3.72 -6.92 -2.76
CA ASN A 87 -2.87 -8.07 -2.63
C ASN A 87 -3.56 -9.13 -1.75
N VAL A 88 -3.54 -10.37 -2.19
CA VAL A 88 -4.06 -11.51 -1.44
C VAL A 88 -2.99 -12.60 -1.40
N THR A 89 -2.64 -13.05 -0.20
CA THR A 89 -1.64 -14.11 -0.04
C THR A 89 -2.09 -15.14 1.00
N ARG A 90 -1.67 -16.38 0.78
CA ARG A 90 -1.67 -17.45 1.78
C ARG A 90 -0.23 -17.86 2.01
N ALA A 91 0.27 -17.60 3.20
CA ALA A 91 1.61 -17.98 3.62
C ALA A 91 1.53 -19.19 4.55
N ALA A 92 2.48 -20.11 4.41
CA ALA A 92 2.77 -21.09 5.45
C ALA A 92 3.42 -20.38 6.65
N ALA A 93 3.67 -21.10 7.74
CA ALA A 93 4.54 -20.59 8.79
C ALA A 93 5.88 -20.15 8.17
N SER A 94 6.25 -18.90 8.36
CA SER A 94 7.34 -18.26 7.59
C SER A 94 8.13 -17.29 8.44
N GLY A 95 9.42 -17.20 8.13
CA GLY A 95 10.30 -16.11 8.55
C GLY A 95 10.55 -15.17 7.37
N THR A 96 10.34 -13.88 7.57
CA THR A 96 10.51 -12.87 6.51
C THR A 96 11.37 -11.72 6.98
N VAL A 97 12.09 -11.11 6.03
CA VAL A 97 12.70 -9.79 6.19
C VAL A 97 11.97 -8.84 5.26
N ALA A 98 11.52 -7.72 5.78
CA ALA A 98 10.78 -6.73 5.01
C ALA A 98 11.44 -5.35 5.13
N ILE A 99 11.48 -4.63 4.01
CA ILE A 99 11.95 -3.26 3.91
C ILE A 99 10.81 -2.45 3.29
N VAL A 100 10.30 -1.48 4.04
CA VAL A 100 9.34 -0.50 3.53
C VAL A 100 10.12 0.70 3.04
N VAL A 101 9.89 1.07 1.78
CA VAL A 101 10.55 2.18 1.10
C VAL A 101 9.48 3.20 0.70
N PRO A 102 9.61 4.48 1.05
CA PRO A 102 8.72 5.52 0.56
C PRO A 102 8.68 5.54 -0.96
N ARG A 103 7.50 5.74 -1.54
CA ARG A 103 7.32 5.73 -3.00
C ARG A 103 8.24 6.71 -3.70
N GLU A 104 8.28 7.94 -3.21
CA GLU A 104 9.08 9.00 -3.83
C GLU A 104 10.56 8.63 -3.93
N VAL A 105 11.09 8.00 -2.88
CA VAL A 105 12.50 7.59 -2.82
C VAL A 105 12.82 6.49 -3.84
N LEU A 106 11.96 5.49 -3.97
CA LEU A 106 12.20 4.40 -4.93
C LEU A 106 11.90 4.84 -6.37
N ASP A 107 10.87 5.65 -6.59
CA ASP A 107 10.53 6.20 -7.92
C ASP A 107 11.63 7.14 -8.44
N GLU A 108 12.38 7.82 -7.56
CA GLU A 108 13.57 8.61 -7.92
C GLU A 108 14.74 7.70 -8.32
N ALA A 109 14.95 6.62 -7.58
CA ALA A 109 16.04 5.66 -7.84
C ALA A 109 15.79 4.78 -9.09
N ILE A 110 14.52 4.56 -9.46
CA ILE A 110 14.12 3.81 -10.66
C ILE A 110 13.36 4.75 -11.60
N PRO A 111 14.03 5.48 -12.50
CA PRO A 111 13.34 6.27 -13.53
C PRO A 111 12.43 5.34 -14.36
N GLU A 112 11.15 5.66 -14.44
CA GLU A 112 10.14 4.82 -15.08
C GLU A 112 10.02 3.42 -14.45
N PRO A 113 9.61 3.32 -13.16
CA PRO A 113 9.64 2.05 -12.41
C PRO A 113 8.73 0.96 -13.02
N GLY A 114 7.91 1.30 -13.99
CA GLY A 114 6.92 0.37 -14.55
C GLY A 114 5.95 -0.10 -13.46
N ASP A 115 5.45 -1.34 -13.60
CA ASP A 115 4.68 -1.96 -12.53
C ASP A 115 5.55 -2.93 -11.76
N LEU A 116 6.03 -2.46 -10.61
CA LEU A 116 6.82 -3.28 -9.68
C LEU A 116 5.94 -4.22 -8.85
N HIS A 117 4.60 -3.98 -8.78
CA HIS A 117 3.72 -4.72 -7.90
C HIS A 117 3.69 -6.22 -8.22
N GLY A 118 4.09 -7.03 -7.26
CA GLY A 118 4.11 -8.49 -7.38
C GLY A 118 5.27 -9.06 -8.20
N LEU A 119 6.30 -8.27 -8.55
CA LEU A 119 7.52 -8.83 -9.11
C LEU A 119 8.24 -9.71 -8.09
N VAL A 120 8.82 -10.80 -8.59
CA VAL A 120 9.56 -11.76 -7.78
C VAL A 120 10.95 -11.96 -8.37
N LEU A 121 11.96 -11.75 -7.55
CA LEU A 121 13.34 -12.13 -7.82
C LEU A 121 13.57 -13.52 -7.21
N ARG A 122 13.91 -14.49 -8.03
CA ARG A 122 14.16 -15.86 -7.58
C ARG A 122 15.50 -15.98 -6.88
N SER A 123 15.55 -16.74 -5.81
CA SER A 123 16.77 -16.99 -5.03
C SER A 123 17.92 -17.58 -5.87
N ASN A 124 17.59 -18.36 -6.90
CA ASN A 124 18.57 -18.93 -7.83
C ASN A 124 18.98 -17.99 -8.96
N SER A 125 18.46 -16.77 -9.03
CA SER A 125 18.97 -15.73 -9.94
C SER A 125 20.07 -14.92 -9.27
N GLY A 126 21.01 -14.39 -10.05
CA GLY A 126 22.11 -13.57 -9.51
C GLY A 126 21.60 -12.38 -8.68
N MET A 127 20.62 -11.64 -9.20
CA MET A 127 20.06 -10.46 -8.50
C MET A 127 19.19 -10.85 -7.31
N GLY A 128 18.41 -11.93 -7.41
CA GLY A 128 17.58 -12.39 -6.29
C GLY A 128 18.39 -12.93 -5.14
N GLY A 129 19.43 -13.74 -5.42
CA GLY A 129 20.35 -14.22 -4.40
C GLY A 129 21.10 -13.06 -3.73
N LEU A 130 21.67 -12.15 -4.54
CA LEU A 130 22.42 -10.99 -4.02
C LEU A 130 21.56 -10.11 -3.11
N LEU A 131 20.31 -9.77 -3.52
CA LEU A 131 19.43 -8.95 -2.71
C LEU A 131 18.98 -9.70 -1.45
N GLY A 132 18.68 -11.00 -1.56
CA GLY A 132 18.30 -11.83 -0.42
C GLY A 132 19.41 -11.91 0.64
N ASP A 133 20.65 -12.15 0.24
CA ASP A 133 21.82 -12.18 1.13
C ASP A 133 22.07 -10.81 1.76
N TYR A 134 21.94 -9.74 0.98
CA TYR A 134 22.05 -8.38 1.50
C TYR A 134 20.99 -8.09 2.57
N MET A 135 19.72 -8.42 2.32
CA MET A 135 18.63 -8.19 3.28
C MET A 135 18.84 -8.97 4.59
N GLN A 136 19.31 -10.21 4.51
CA GLN A 136 19.65 -11.00 5.70
C GLN A 136 20.82 -10.38 6.47
N SER A 137 21.87 -9.96 5.77
CA SER A 137 23.03 -9.29 6.37
C SER A 137 22.64 -7.96 7.04
N LEU A 138 21.75 -7.19 6.42
CA LEU A 138 21.24 -5.92 6.96
C LEU A 138 20.56 -6.14 8.31
N VAL A 139 19.62 -7.07 8.38
CA VAL A 139 18.89 -7.38 9.65
C VAL A 139 19.82 -7.92 10.71
N ALA A 140 20.78 -8.80 10.34
CA ALA A 140 21.74 -9.34 11.30
C ALA A 140 22.65 -8.28 11.95
N ARG A 141 22.79 -7.10 11.32
CA ARG A 141 23.64 -6.00 11.78
C ARG A 141 22.87 -4.76 12.19
N ALA A 142 21.55 -4.77 12.05
CA ALA A 142 20.70 -3.59 12.24
C ALA A 142 20.86 -2.94 13.62
N ASP A 143 21.05 -3.74 14.68
CA ASP A 143 21.26 -3.24 16.04
C ASP A 143 22.61 -2.52 16.23
N ALA A 144 23.58 -2.76 15.35
CA ALA A 144 24.89 -2.14 15.40
C ALA A 144 25.00 -0.85 14.55
N ILE A 145 24.01 -0.57 13.69
CA ILE A 145 23.98 0.61 12.83
C ILE A 145 23.69 1.84 13.70
N THR A 146 24.58 2.80 13.68
CA THR A 146 24.42 4.07 14.43
C THR A 146 23.47 5.02 13.70
N LEU A 147 22.92 5.99 14.42
CA LEU A 147 22.08 7.04 13.84
C LEU A 147 22.79 7.85 12.75
N ALA A 148 24.11 8.02 12.85
CA ALA A 148 24.90 8.70 11.83
C ALA A 148 25.08 7.87 10.55
N GLU A 149 25.11 6.55 10.65
CA GLU A 149 25.24 5.62 9.52
C GLU A 149 23.90 5.30 8.85
N ALA A 150 22.80 5.39 9.61
CA ALA A 150 21.48 4.99 9.13
C ALA A 150 21.06 5.65 7.79
N PRO A 151 21.28 6.94 7.52
CA PRO A 151 20.95 7.54 6.23
C PRO A 151 21.79 6.97 5.07
N LEU A 152 23.06 6.67 5.30
CA LEU A 152 23.96 6.10 4.28
C LEU A 152 23.56 4.66 3.96
N VAL A 153 23.23 3.87 4.98
CA VAL A 153 22.74 2.50 4.81
C VAL A 153 21.40 2.51 4.09
N ALA A 154 20.49 3.45 4.41
CA ALA A 154 19.21 3.58 3.73
C ALA A 154 19.38 3.88 2.23
N GLN A 155 20.26 4.82 1.88
CA GLN A 155 20.54 5.14 0.49
C GLN A 155 21.11 3.93 -0.25
N ALA A 156 22.14 3.29 0.29
CA ALA A 156 22.74 2.09 -0.29
C ALA A 156 21.73 0.93 -0.47
N THR A 157 20.81 0.77 0.49
CA THR A 157 19.73 -0.21 0.42
C THR A 157 18.76 0.10 -0.71
N THR A 158 18.36 1.36 -0.85
CA THR A 158 17.47 1.81 -1.93
C THR A 158 18.12 1.58 -3.30
N ASP A 159 19.40 1.94 -3.45
CA ASP A 159 20.15 1.76 -4.69
C ASP A 159 20.29 0.27 -5.06
N MET A 160 20.52 -0.60 -4.06
CA MET A 160 20.58 -2.05 -4.24
C MET A 160 19.23 -2.61 -4.71
N ILE A 161 18.13 -2.22 -4.08
CA ILE A 161 16.78 -2.60 -4.48
C ILE A 161 16.51 -2.15 -5.91
N ALA A 162 16.80 -0.87 -6.21
CA ALA A 162 16.63 -0.31 -7.53
C ALA A 162 17.42 -1.07 -8.60
N ALA A 163 18.70 -1.35 -8.36
CA ALA A 163 19.56 -2.09 -9.29
C ALA A 163 19.03 -3.51 -9.56
N CYS A 164 18.58 -4.21 -8.52
CA CYS A 164 18.11 -5.59 -8.64
C CYS A 164 16.77 -5.69 -9.39
N PHE A 165 15.84 -4.75 -9.18
CA PHE A 165 14.54 -4.78 -9.87
C PHE A 165 14.60 -4.16 -11.27
N LYS A 166 15.50 -3.20 -11.53
CA LYS A 166 15.71 -2.60 -12.86
C LYS A 166 16.23 -3.61 -13.89
N SER A 167 16.99 -4.61 -13.45
CA SER A 167 17.70 -5.56 -14.36
C SER A 167 16.85 -6.75 -14.80
N THR A 168 15.61 -6.90 -14.33
CA THR A 168 14.77 -8.04 -14.74
C THR A 168 14.34 -7.88 -16.19
N ALA A 169 15.09 -8.52 -17.09
CA ALA A 169 14.95 -8.49 -18.56
C ALA A 169 13.66 -9.15 -19.11
N GLU A 170 12.67 -9.47 -18.28
CA GLU A 170 11.32 -9.88 -18.72
C GLU A 170 10.48 -8.71 -19.27
N THR A 171 11.13 -7.56 -19.41
CA THR A 171 10.45 -6.26 -19.61
C THR A 171 10.13 -5.92 -21.06
N ALA A 172 10.66 -6.62 -22.05
CA ALA A 172 10.46 -6.22 -23.46
C ALA A 172 9.03 -6.49 -23.98
N GLU A 173 8.38 -7.56 -23.57
CA GLU A 173 6.97 -7.83 -23.89
C GLU A 173 5.99 -7.13 -22.96
N ARG A 174 6.42 -6.90 -21.72
CA ARG A 174 5.62 -6.19 -20.68
C ARG A 174 5.80 -4.67 -20.70
N ALA A 175 6.69 -4.12 -21.53
CA ALA A 175 6.93 -2.68 -21.62
C ALA A 175 5.65 -1.90 -22.00
N ARG A 176 4.78 -2.48 -22.82
CA ARG A 176 3.49 -1.89 -23.17
C ARG A 176 2.55 -1.76 -21.97
N ASP A 177 2.43 -2.85 -21.22
CA ASP A 177 1.59 -2.87 -20.02
C ASP A 177 2.18 -1.99 -18.92
N ALA A 178 3.51 -1.94 -18.80
CA ALA A 178 4.21 -1.08 -17.86
C ALA A 178 3.99 0.41 -18.15
N ILE A 179 4.06 0.81 -19.43
CA ILE A 179 3.77 2.19 -19.86
C ILE A 179 2.32 2.56 -19.51
N GLU A 180 1.37 1.67 -19.78
CA GLU A 180 -0.04 1.89 -19.45
C GLU A 180 -0.27 2.01 -17.94
N ARG A 181 0.37 1.17 -17.15
CA ARG A 181 0.29 1.21 -15.68
C ARG A 181 0.93 2.46 -15.10
N THR A 182 2.11 2.84 -15.58
CA THR A 182 2.77 4.10 -15.18
C THR A 182 1.89 5.32 -15.49
N MET A 183 1.30 5.35 -16.67
CA MET A 183 0.38 6.42 -17.07
C MET A 183 -0.84 6.46 -16.15
N ARG A 184 -1.44 5.29 -15.84
CA ARG A 184 -2.56 5.19 -14.91
C ARG A 184 -2.20 5.72 -13.53
N GLN A 185 -1.04 5.33 -12.97
CA GLN A 185 -0.58 5.82 -11.66
C GLN A 185 -0.37 7.34 -11.65
N ARG A 186 0.21 7.91 -12.71
CA ARG A 186 0.38 9.36 -12.84
C ARG A 186 -0.97 10.08 -12.85
N ILE A 187 -1.97 9.52 -13.55
CA ILE A 187 -3.32 10.06 -13.57
C ILE A 187 -3.97 9.92 -12.19
N GLN A 188 -3.82 8.79 -11.52
CA GLN A 188 -4.34 8.55 -10.17
C GLN A 188 -3.76 9.54 -9.15
N ARG A 189 -2.44 9.77 -9.15
CA ARG A 189 -1.81 10.80 -8.30
C ARG A 189 -2.36 12.20 -8.59
N HIS A 190 -2.55 12.53 -9.85
CA HIS A 190 -3.15 13.82 -10.20
C HIS A 190 -4.60 13.92 -9.72
N ILE A 191 -5.39 12.86 -9.84
CA ILE A 191 -6.75 12.81 -9.31
C ILE A 191 -6.73 13.02 -7.79
N ALA A 192 -5.88 12.30 -7.06
CA ALA A 192 -5.78 12.40 -5.60
C ALA A 192 -5.40 13.81 -5.12
N ALA A 193 -4.51 14.49 -5.86
CA ALA A 193 -4.08 15.85 -5.54
C ALA A 193 -5.11 16.95 -5.91
N ASN A 194 -6.20 16.63 -6.65
CA ASN A 194 -7.15 17.60 -7.17
C ASN A 194 -8.62 17.20 -6.95
N LEU A 195 -8.91 16.40 -5.91
CA LEU A 195 -10.25 15.87 -5.64
C LEU A 195 -11.32 16.96 -5.40
N ASP A 196 -10.89 18.10 -4.88
CA ASP A 196 -11.71 19.28 -4.61
C ASP A 196 -11.95 20.15 -5.86
N SER A 197 -11.21 19.93 -6.93
CA SER A 197 -11.32 20.73 -8.14
C SER A 197 -12.58 20.39 -8.94
N PRO A 198 -13.43 21.37 -9.27
CA PRO A 198 -14.56 21.18 -10.18
C PRO A 198 -14.12 20.85 -11.60
N ALA A 199 -12.88 21.20 -11.98
CA ALA A 199 -12.30 20.87 -13.27
C ALA A 199 -11.81 19.42 -13.39
N LEU A 200 -11.92 18.61 -12.33
CA LEU A 200 -11.50 17.21 -12.36
C LEU A 200 -12.55 16.34 -13.07
N HIS A 201 -12.41 16.21 -14.39
CA HIS A 201 -13.24 15.38 -15.25
C HIS A 201 -12.43 14.76 -16.38
N ALA A 202 -13.00 13.79 -17.10
CA ALA A 202 -12.30 12.98 -18.10
C ALA A 202 -11.61 13.81 -19.19
N GLU A 203 -12.25 14.88 -19.66
CA GLU A 203 -11.71 15.74 -20.72
C GLU A 203 -10.47 16.51 -20.26
N ALA A 204 -10.49 17.05 -19.04
CA ALA A 204 -9.34 17.73 -18.47
C ALA A 204 -8.15 16.78 -18.28
N LEU A 205 -8.41 15.53 -17.87
CA LEU A 205 -7.40 14.48 -17.76
C LEU A 205 -6.81 14.14 -19.14
N CYS A 206 -7.64 13.95 -20.17
CA CYS A 206 -7.17 13.71 -21.53
C CYS A 206 -6.25 14.84 -22.03
N ALA A 207 -6.67 16.09 -21.85
CA ALA A 207 -5.88 17.27 -22.26
C ALA A 207 -4.55 17.36 -21.52
N ARG A 208 -4.56 17.18 -20.18
CA ARG A 208 -3.36 17.28 -19.36
C ARG A 208 -2.33 16.19 -19.66
N PHE A 209 -2.78 14.94 -19.83
CA PHE A 209 -1.90 13.80 -20.06
C PHE A 209 -1.66 13.50 -21.54
N ARG A 210 -2.27 14.28 -22.45
CA ARG A 210 -2.17 14.14 -23.91
C ARG A 210 -2.52 12.74 -24.39
N ILE A 211 -3.59 12.17 -23.82
CA ILE A 211 -4.12 10.86 -24.20
C ILE A 211 -5.53 10.97 -24.77
N SER A 212 -5.92 10.03 -25.60
CA SER A 212 -7.27 9.97 -26.14
C SER A 212 -8.28 9.51 -25.08
N ARG A 213 -9.56 9.82 -25.28
CA ARG A 213 -10.66 9.32 -24.43
C ARG A 213 -10.67 7.79 -24.34
N SER A 214 -10.56 7.10 -25.46
CA SER A 214 -10.51 5.65 -25.50
C SER A 214 -9.34 5.08 -24.69
N GLN A 215 -8.18 5.71 -24.73
CA GLN A 215 -7.02 5.33 -23.96
C GLN A 215 -7.24 5.56 -22.45
N LEU A 216 -7.83 6.69 -22.06
CA LEU A 216 -8.19 6.97 -20.67
C LEU A 216 -9.19 5.94 -20.12
N TYR A 217 -10.26 5.64 -20.89
CA TYR A 217 -11.26 4.66 -20.47
C TYR A 217 -10.67 3.26 -20.34
N ARG A 218 -9.82 2.81 -21.28
CA ARG A 218 -9.12 1.53 -21.21
C ARG A 218 -8.21 1.45 -19.97
N LEU A 219 -7.46 2.51 -19.67
CA LEU A 219 -6.60 2.57 -18.48
C LEU A 219 -7.39 2.41 -17.18
N PHE A 220 -8.62 2.88 -17.12
CA PHE A 220 -9.46 2.84 -15.91
C PHE A 220 -10.55 1.75 -15.94
N GLU A 221 -10.64 0.96 -17.01
CA GLU A 221 -11.60 -0.14 -17.11
C GLU A 221 -11.51 -1.14 -15.92
N PRO A 222 -10.30 -1.60 -15.51
CA PRO A 222 -10.16 -2.49 -14.35
C PRO A 222 -10.59 -1.84 -13.02
N LEU A 223 -10.77 -0.52 -13.02
CA LEU A 223 -11.17 0.28 -11.86
C LEU A 223 -12.64 0.73 -11.95
N GLY A 224 -13.44 0.11 -12.82
CA GLY A 224 -14.84 0.49 -13.01
C GLY A 224 -15.03 1.80 -13.79
N GLY A 225 -13.97 2.30 -14.46
CA GLY A 225 -13.97 3.52 -15.23
C GLY A 225 -13.48 4.75 -14.44
N VAL A 226 -12.99 5.76 -15.18
CA VAL A 226 -12.37 6.94 -14.58
C VAL A 226 -13.34 7.78 -13.72
N ALA A 227 -14.59 7.89 -14.12
CA ALA A 227 -15.59 8.65 -13.35
C ALA A 227 -15.92 7.97 -12.02
N HIS A 228 -16.06 6.63 -12.04
CA HIS A 228 -16.26 5.83 -10.86
C HIS A 228 -15.07 5.94 -9.91
N TYR A 229 -13.85 5.82 -10.44
CA TYR A 229 -12.63 5.98 -9.67
C TYR A 229 -12.55 7.35 -8.96
N ILE A 230 -12.81 8.46 -9.68
CA ILE A 230 -12.85 9.80 -9.08
C ILE A 230 -13.88 9.85 -7.94
N GLN A 231 -15.07 9.31 -8.16
CA GLN A 231 -16.12 9.28 -7.14
C GLN A 231 -15.69 8.49 -5.89
N GLU A 232 -15.07 7.32 -6.07
CA GLU A 232 -14.55 6.53 -4.95
C GLU A 232 -13.48 7.30 -4.16
N GLN A 233 -12.54 7.97 -4.85
CA GLN A 233 -11.50 8.77 -4.19
C GLN A 233 -12.10 9.95 -3.41
N ARG A 234 -13.11 10.63 -3.95
CA ARG A 234 -13.85 11.69 -3.26
C ARG A 234 -14.57 11.17 -2.02
N LEU A 235 -15.20 10.00 -2.11
CA LEU A 235 -15.85 9.37 -0.97
C LEU A 235 -14.84 8.96 0.12
N ALA A 236 -13.69 8.43 -0.27
CA ALA A 236 -12.60 8.09 0.66
C ALA A 236 -12.07 9.34 1.38
N ARG A 237 -11.84 10.43 0.64
CA ARG A 237 -11.43 11.72 1.21
C ARG A 237 -12.49 12.26 2.18
N ALA A 238 -13.77 12.20 1.80
CA ALA A 238 -14.86 12.60 2.68
C ALA A 238 -14.89 11.76 3.99
N CYS A 239 -14.68 10.46 3.88
CA CYS A 239 -14.61 9.57 5.04
C CYS A 239 -13.45 9.97 5.98
N ALA A 240 -12.27 10.25 5.43
CA ALA A 240 -11.13 10.73 6.20
C ALA A 240 -11.40 12.09 6.86
N GLU A 241 -12.02 13.05 6.17
CA GLU A 241 -12.38 14.35 6.72
C GLU A 241 -13.42 14.24 7.83
N LEU A 242 -14.41 13.36 7.67
CA LEU A 242 -15.43 13.09 8.71
C LEU A 242 -14.85 12.47 9.97
N GLY A 243 -13.74 11.71 9.83
CA GLY A 243 -13.00 11.14 10.95
C GLY A 243 -12.02 12.09 11.62
N ASN A 244 -11.65 13.20 10.97
CA ASN A 244 -10.61 14.11 11.44
C ASN A 244 -11.19 15.19 12.40
N PRO A 245 -10.65 15.33 13.65
CA PRO A 245 -11.08 16.35 14.62
C PRO A 245 -10.98 17.78 14.09
N ALA A 246 -9.99 18.07 13.26
CA ALA A 246 -9.81 19.39 12.68
C ALA A 246 -10.99 19.84 11.81
N HIS A 247 -11.81 18.91 11.36
CA HIS A 247 -12.96 19.15 10.50
C HIS A 247 -14.31 18.97 11.22
N ASP A 248 -14.34 18.78 12.55
CA ASP A 248 -15.58 18.60 13.32
C ASP A 248 -16.53 19.80 13.21
N HIS A 249 -15.99 21.01 12.99
CA HIS A 249 -16.76 22.23 12.79
C HIS A 249 -17.47 22.31 11.43
N ARG A 250 -17.04 21.53 10.43
CA ARG A 250 -17.63 21.53 9.08
C ARG A 250 -18.87 20.65 9.06
N ARG A 251 -19.93 21.15 8.42
CA ARG A 251 -21.16 20.37 8.20
C ARG A 251 -20.92 19.30 7.12
N ILE A 252 -21.68 18.22 7.15
CA ILE A 252 -21.54 17.09 6.19
C ILE A 252 -21.74 17.57 4.75
N TYR A 253 -22.74 18.44 4.51
CA TYR A 253 -22.98 18.98 3.18
C TYR A 253 -21.81 19.85 2.68
N GLU A 254 -21.11 20.57 3.56
CA GLU A 254 -19.96 21.40 3.18
C GLU A 254 -18.79 20.54 2.70
N ILE A 255 -18.56 19.40 3.35
CA ILE A 255 -17.58 18.40 2.93
C ILE A 255 -18.00 17.80 1.57
N ALA A 256 -19.27 17.43 1.41
CA ALA A 256 -19.78 16.88 0.17
C ALA A 256 -19.62 17.86 -1.02
N TYR A 257 -20.02 19.11 -0.84
CA TYR A 257 -19.90 20.13 -1.89
C TYR A 257 -18.44 20.47 -2.21
N ALA A 258 -17.56 20.58 -1.21
CA ALA A 258 -16.13 20.80 -1.40
C ALA A 258 -15.47 19.70 -2.23
N LEU A 259 -15.99 18.47 -2.15
CA LEU A 259 -15.53 17.32 -2.93
C LEU A 259 -16.33 17.10 -4.23
N GLY A 260 -17.08 18.12 -4.67
CA GLY A 260 -17.76 18.13 -5.98
C GLY A 260 -19.00 17.26 -6.09
N PHE A 261 -19.66 16.92 -4.96
CA PHE A 261 -21.00 16.34 -4.99
C PHE A 261 -22.04 17.45 -5.09
N SER A 262 -22.96 17.33 -6.04
CA SER A 262 -23.98 18.34 -6.30
C SER A 262 -25.20 18.24 -5.35
N SER A 263 -25.32 17.16 -4.58
CA SER A 263 -26.45 16.89 -3.71
C SER A 263 -26.02 16.07 -2.48
N GLU A 264 -26.38 16.56 -1.30
CA GLU A 264 -26.14 15.85 -0.04
C GLU A 264 -26.87 14.48 0.01
N ALA A 265 -28.09 14.43 -0.54
CA ALA A 265 -28.85 13.17 -0.59
C ALA A 265 -28.18 12.13 -1.50
N HIS A 266 -27.64 12.55 -2.65
CA HIS A 266 -26.87 11.70 -3.52
C HIS A 266 -25.58 11.25 -2.83
N PHE A 267 -24.82 12.16 -2.23
CA PHE A 267 -23.61 11.88 -1.47
C PHE A 267 -23.87 10.83 -0.37
N SER A 268 -24.87 11.06 0.49
CA SER A 268 -25.19 10.16 1.61
C SER A 268 -25.56 8.75 1.13
N ARG A 269 -26.30 8.63 0.03
CA ARG A 269 -26.68 7.34 -0.56
C ARG A 269 -25.47 6.60 -1.09
N VAL A 270 -24.62 7.23 -1.91
CA VAL A 270 -23.43 6.56 -2.47
C VAL A 270 -22.37 6.29 -1.39
N PHE A 271 -22.24 7.17 -0.42
CA PHE A 271 -21.36 6.98 0.73
C PHE A 271 -21.77 5.73 1.52
N ARG A 272 -23.06 5.61 1.85
CA ARG A 272 -23.59 4.43 2.56
C ARG A 272 -23.45 3.15 1.74
N ALA A 273 -23.66 3.21 0.42
CA ALA A 273 -23.47 2.07 -0.47
C ALA A 273 -22.00 1.60 -0.48
N THR A 274 -21.05 2.54 -0.41
CA THR A 274 -19.60 2.23 -0.45
C THR A 274 -19.08 1.74 0.89
N PHE A 275 -19.45 2.39 2.01
CA PHE A 275 -18.86 2.11 3.34
C PHE A 275 -19.78 1.32 4.28
N GLY A 276 -21.03 1.12 3.93
CA GLY A 276 -22.02 0.43 4.79
C GLY A 276 -22.55 1.29 5.94
N LEU A 277 -22.07 2.53 6.10
CA LEU A 277 -22.41 3.48 7.16
C LEU A 277 -22.80 4.82 6.55
N SER A 278 -23.67 5.58 7.23
CA SER A 278 -23.94 6.96 6.82
C SER A 278 -22.75 7.89 7.19
N PRO A 279 -22.61 9.04 6.51
CA PRO A 279 -21.60 10.04 6.89
C PRO A 279 -21.71 10.49 8.37
N SER A 280 -22.91 10.60 8.89
CA SER A 280 -23.16 10.94 10.30
C SER A 280 -22.72 9.83 11.27
N ASP A 281 -22.93 8.56 10.90
CA ASP A 281 -22.47 7.43 11.72
C ASP A 281 -20.94 7.36 11.79
N VAL A 282 -20.26 7.61 10.67
CA VAL A 282 -18.79 7.65 10.63
C VAL A 282 -18.27 8.75 11.55
N ARG A 283 -18.83 9.97 11.48
CA ARG A 283 -18.46 11.08 12.37
C ARG A 283 -18.69 10.75 13.83
N ALA A 284 -19.87 10.25 14.16
CA ALA A 284 -20.23 9.89 15.53
C ALA A 284 -19.28 8.83 16.10
N ARG A 285 -18.98 7.79 15.34
CA ARG A 285 -18.02 6.74 15.76
C ARG A 285 -16.61 7.27 15.98
N ALA A 286 -16.13 8.15 15.10
CA ALA A 286 -14.83 8.78 15.26
C ALA A 286 -14.76 9.66 16.52
N GLN A 287 -15.83 10.38 16.85
CA GLN A 287 -15.94 11.16 18.08
C GLN A 287 -15.97 10.27 19.32
N THR A 288 -16.76 9.19 19.31
CA THR A 288 -16.82 8.23 20.42
C THR A 288 -15.48 7.57 20.69
N ALA A 289 -14.80 7.08 19.63
CA ALA A 289 -13.49 6.46 19.75
C ALA A 289 -12.43 7.41 20.36
N ARG A 290 -12.50 8.71 20.03
CA ARG A 290 -11.61 9.74 20.61
C ARG A 290 -11.91 9.98 22.09
N ILE A 291 -13.17 10.03 22.48
CA ILE A 291 -13.57 10.17 23.89
C ILE A 291 -13.07 8.97 24.69
N GLU A 292 -13.20 7.77 24.15
CA GLU A 292 -12.71 6.54 24.78
C GLU A 292 -11.19 6.51 24.89
N ALA A 293 -10.45 6.93 23.84
CA ALA A 293 -8.99 7.03 23.85
C ALA A 293 -8.46 8.12 24.81
N SER A 294 -9.27 9.14 25.11
CA SER A 294 -8.93 10.22 26.04
C SER A 294 -9.20 9.85 27.51
N ARG A 295 -9.81 8.70 27.79
CA ARG A 295 -9.93 8.17 29.15
C ARG A 295 -8.57 7.65 29.60
N PRO A 296 -8.08 8.02 30.81
CA PRO A 296 -6.79 7.53 31.28
C PRO A 296 -6.80 6.00 31.29
N ALA A 297 -5.80 5.43 30.62
CA ALA A 297 -5.63 3.99 30.51
C ALA A 297 -5.37 3.41 31.90
N THR A 298 -6.31 2.63 32.41
CA THR A 298 -5.98 1.62 33.40
C THR A 298 -5.18 0.54 32.67
N ASN A 299 -3.87 0.53 32.90
CA ASN A 299 -2.86 -0.44 32.47
C ASN A 299 -3.30 -1.51 31.43
N GLY A 300 -2.93 -1.33 30.20
CA GLY A 300 -3.04 -2.32 29.12
C GLY A 300 -2.14 -1.91 27.95
N ALA A 301 -1.22 -2.79 27.58
CA ALA A 301 -0.16 -2.63 26.60
C ALA A 301 -0.54 -1.83 25.35
N ALA A 302 0.33 -0.90 24.97
CA ALA A 302 0.28 -0.17 23.72
C ALA A 302 0.40 -1.14 22.52
N ASN A 303 -0.73 -1.47 21.90
CA ASN A 303 -0.79 -2.16 20.61
C ASN A 303 -0.85 -1.10 19.49
N GLY A 304 0.27 -0.42 19.22
CA GLY A 304 0.49 0.25 17.95
C GLY A 304 0.69 -0.85 16.90
N GLY A 305 -0.26 -1.03 15.98
CA GLY A 305 -0.13 -2.02 14.92
C GLY A 305 0.99 -1.63 13.94
N TYR A 306 1.59 -2.61 13.28
CA TYR A 306 2.58 -2.42 12.21
C TYR A 306 2.14 -1.37 11.16
N GLU A 307 0.84 -1.24 10.92
CA GLU A 307 0.24 -0.28 10.00
C GLU A 307 0.40 1.18 10.44
N ASP A 308 0.42 1.44 11.76
CA ASP A 308 0.64 2.79 12.29
C ASP A 308 2.10 3.21 12.12
N TRP A 309 3.04 2.27 12.29
CA TRP A 309 4.47 2.51 12.06
C TRP A 309 4.78 2.80 10.57
N VAL A 310 4.08 2.12 9.64
CA VAL A 310 4.27 2.36 8.19
C VAL A 310 3.70 3.72 7.77
N ARG A 311 2.64 4.18 8.43
CA ARG A 311 2.01 5.48 8.14
C ARG A 311 2.88 6.67 8.57
N ASP A 312 3.69 6.49 9.63
CA ASP A 312 4.56 7.55 10.18
C ASP A 312 5.88 7.70 9.40
N LEU A 313 6.13 6.86 8.40
CA LEU A 313 7.21 7.04 7.43
C LEU A 313 6.88 8.20 6.47
N LYS A 314 7.42 9.38 6.76
CA LYS A 314 7.42 10.56 5.90
C LYS A 314 8.82 10.88 5.42
#